data_0201c63b4dc9e1ae4df684a15845dbd7
#
_entry.id   0201c63b4dc9e1ae4df684a15845dbd7
#
_cell.length_a   1.000
_cell.length_b   1.000
_cell.length_c   1.000
_cell.angle_alpha   90.00
_cell.angle_beta   90.00
_cell.angle_gamma   90.00
#
_symmetry.space_group_name_H-M   'P 1'
#
loop_
_entity.id
_entity.type
_entity.pdbx_description
1 polymer ?
#
loop_
_entity_poly.entity_id
_entity_poly.type
_entity_poly.pdbx_seq_one_letter_code
_entity_poly.pdbx_strand_id
1 'polypeptide(L)'
;MASIAVSISTPEALLDRAASEPAVCPPNVFVIPAYNEEQNLPRLIGDLESRPSLFPAGSRVFIVDDGSEDGTANVVSSYDGDLPLELVRLDHNQGPGAAFRAGFAAALEDCPHEARIITLEADTTSDLDALPRMLERAATGAELVLAAWVMRNVSYLRRVLSEGAGIFARRALGLEAKTVSSFFRVYHASVLREGFRQYGDELIQEQGFACKAEILAKLTRLGARVAEVPVDLDTSRRIGKSKMPVLRTILAYWRMAVRERVARSSAEA
;
A
#
# COMPACT_ATOMS: atom_id res chain seq x y z
N MET A 1 26.60 56.37 -2.62
CA MET A 1 25.77 55.62 -3.56
C MET A 1 26.47 54.32 -3.88
N ALA A 2 26.02 53.21 -3.29
CA ALA A 2 26.60 51.88 -3.51
C ALA A 2 25.82 51.20 -4.64
N SER A 3 26.51 50.90 -5.73
CA SER A 3 25.96 50.18 -6.87
C SER A 3 25.91 48.67 -6.54
N ILE A 4 24.70 48.11 -6.51
CA ILE A 4 24.50 46.66 -6.36
C ILE A 4 24.65 46.05 -7.75
N ALA A 5 25.75 45.34 -7.98
CA ALA A 5 25.93 44.54 -9.19
C ALA A 5 25.10 43.26 -9.08
N VAL A 6 24.03 43.16 -9.85
CA VAL A 6 23.27 41.92 -10.03
C VAL A 6 24.06 40.99 -10.95
N SER A 7 24.65 39.93 -10.40
CA SER A 7 25.29 38.90 -11.19
C SER A 7 24.21 38.04 -11.85
N ILE A 8 24.03 38.17 -13.15
CA ILE A 8 23.16 37.32 -13.97
C ILE A 8 23.93 36.03 -14.27
N SER A 9 23.53 34.94 -13.63
CA SER A 9 24.06 33.59 -13.93
C SER A 9 23.74 33.22 -15.39
N THR A 10 24.73 32.76 -16.14
CA THR A 10 24.55 32.32 -17.53
C THR A 10 23.65 31.08 -17.59
N PRO A 11 22.92 30.86 -18.69
CA PRO A 11 22.07 29.66 -18.88
C PRO A 11 22.83 28.33 -18.73
N GLU A 12 24.12 28.29 -19.05
CA GLU A 12 25.00 27.12 -18.86
C GLU A 12 25.24 26.83 -17.37
N ALA A 13 25.41 27.84 -16.53
CA ALA A 13 25.56 27.65 -15.08
C ALA A 13 24.28 27.17 -14.38
N LEU A 14 23.12 27.41 -14.99
CA LEU A 14 21.84 26.87 -14.50
C LEU A 14 21.65 25.40 -14.95
N LEU A 15 22.15 25.03 -16.12
CA LEU A 15 22.12 23.64 -16.62
C LEU A 15 23.11 22.73 -15.87
N ASP A 16 24.30 23.22 -15.53
CA ASP A 16 25.29 22.49 -14.70
C ASP A 16 24.83 22.30 -13.26
N ARG A 17 24.06 23.24 -12.68
CA ARG A 17 23.46 23.09 -11.36
C ARG A 17 22.35 22.02 -11.32
N ALA A 18 21.56 21.92 -12.39
CA ALA A 18 20.53 20.89 -12.53
C ALA A 18 21.12 19.46 -12.71
N ALA A 19 22.36 19.36 -13.21
CA ALA A 19 23.06 18.08 -13.40
C ALA A 19 23.87 17.59 -12.19
N SER A 20 24.03 18.41 -11.12
CA SER A 20 24.93 18.13 -10.00
C SER A 20 24.26 17.86 -8.65
N GLU A 21 22.97 18.00 -8.51
CA GLU A 21 22.26 17.51 -7.32
C GLU A 21 21.96 16.01 -7.50
N PRO A 22 22.47 15.13 -6.61
CA PRO A 22 22.07 13.73 -6.66
C PRO A 22 20.56 13.68 -6.55
N ALA A 23 19.90 13.01 -7.49
CA ALA A 23 18.45 12.83 -7.47
C ALA A 23 18.05 12.26 -6.08
N VAL A 24 17.48 13.11 -5.22
CA VAL A 24 17.05 12.69 -3.89
C VAL A 24 15.97 11.64 -4.09
N CYS A 25 16.28 10.39 -3.75
CA CYS A 25 15.29 9.32 -3.78
C CYS A 25 14.11 9.70 -2.88
N PRO A 26 12.88 9.68 -3.38
CA PRO A 26 11.72 9.98 -2.54
C PRO A 26 11.62 8.98 -1.39
N PRO A 27 11.19 9.41 -0.19
CA PRO A 27 11.08 8.55 0.96
C PRO A 27 10.04 7.45 0.73
N ASN A 28 10.31 6.29 1.31
CA ASN A 28 9.40 5.16 1.37
C ASN A 28 8.69 5.13 2.73
N VAL A 29 7.38 5.21 2.73
CA VAL A 29 6.56 5.16 3.94
C VAL A 29 5.76 3.87 3.94
N PHE A 30 6.08 2.97 4.85
CA PHE A 30 5.43 1.68 4.97
C PHE A 30 4.17 1.80 5.84
N VAL A 31 3.07 1.20 5.40
CA VAL A 31 1.81 1.05 6.16
C VAL A 31 1.48 -0.43 6.22
N ILE A 32 1.59 -1.00 7.40
CA ILE A 32 1.53 -2.44 7.64
C ILE A 32 0.42 -2.76 8.65
N PRO A 33 -0.79 -3.09 8.21
CA PRO A 33 -1.84 -3.54 9.11
C PRO A 33 -1.47 -4.86 9.80
N ALA A 34 -1.66 -4.90 11.12
CA ALA A 34 -1.38 -6.07 11.94
C ALA A 34 -2.57 -6.36 12.88
N TYR A 35 -2.92 -7.62 13.02
CA TYR A 35 -3.89 -8.10 14.02
C TYR A 35 -3.48 -9.47 14.52
N ASN A 36 -3.11 -9.57 15.80
CA ASN A 36 -2.57 -10.78 16.41
C ASN A 36 -1.38 -11.36 15.62
N GLU A 37 -0.35 -10.54 15.40
CA GLU A 37 0.86 -10.86 14.63
C GLU A 37 2.14 -10.86 15.49
N GLU A 38 2.02 -11.03 16.81
CA GLU A 38 3.14 -11.07 17.76
C GLU A 38 4.30 -11.96 17.30
N GLN A 39 3.99 -13.13 16.69
CA GLN A 39 5.00 -14.08 16.24
C GLN A 39 5.61 -13.75 14.87
N ASN A 40 4.89 -13.03 14.02
CA ASN A 40 5.34 -12.70 12.67
C ASN A 40 6.09 -11.36 12.61
N LEU A 41 5.69 -10.36 13.41
CA LEU A 41 6.27 -9.02 13.38
C LEU A 41 7.79 -8.99 13.63
N PRO A 42 8.37 -9.72 14.60
CA PRO A 42 9.83 -9.71 14.80
C PRO A 42 10.59 -10.17 13.55
N ARG A 43 10.04 -11.12 12.80
CA ARG A 43 10.63 -11.61 11.55
C ARG A 43 10.52 -10.58 10.44
N LEU A 44 9.36 -9.93 10.31
CA LEU A 44 9.17 -8.87 9.34
C LEU A 44 10.08 -7.67 9.61
N ILE A 45 10.21 -7.25 10.86
CA ILE A 45 11.11 -6.18 11.27
C ILE A 45 12.56 -6.53 10.90
N GLY A 46 13.03 -7.74 11.24
CA GLY A 46 14.37 -8.19 10.85
C GLY A 46 14.57 -8.30 9.33
N ASP A 47 13.54 -8.71 8.59
CA ASP A 47 13.56 -8.72 7.12
C ASP A 47 13.70 -7.28 6.55
N LEU A 48 13.05 -6.27 7.15
CA LEU A 48 13.18 -4.87 6.77
C LEU A 48 14.56 -4.29 7.14
N GLU A 49 15.04 -4.55 8.35
CA GLU A 49 16.37 -4.13 8.82
C GLU A 49 17.51 -4.65 7.92
N SER A 50 17.36 -5.86 7.40
CA SER A 50 18.34 -6.46 6.48
C SER A 50 18.41 -5.76 5.11
N ARG A 51 17.54 -4.76 4.85
CA ARG A 51 17.41 -4.07 3.56
C ARG A 51 17.47 -2.55 3.69
N PRO A 52 18.60 -1.97 4.17
CA PRO A 52 18.70 -0.53 4.41
C PRO A 52 18.48 0.32 3.14
N SER A 53 18.69 -0.24 1.96
CA SER A 53 18.42 0.44 0.68
C SER A 53 16.93 0.78 0.44
N LEU A 54 16.02 0.15 1.18
CA LEU A 54 14.59 0.47 1.14
C LEU A 54 14.22 1.72 1.94
N PHE A 55 15.18 2.31 2.68
CA PHE A 55 14.94 3.41 3.61
C PHE A 55 15.78 4.65 3.24
N PRO A 56 15.55 5.31 2.08
CA PRO A 56 16.12 6.61 1.83
C PRO A 56 15.70 7.62 2.93
N ALA A 57 16.41 8.74 3.02
CA ALA A 57 16.16 9.75 4.04
C ALA A 57 14.67 10.17 4.09
N GLY A 58 14.12 10.27 5.29
CA GLY A 58 12.71 10.58 5.51
C GLY A 58 11.75 9.39 5.39
N SER A 59 12.25 8.17 5.21
CA SER A 59 11.42 6.96 5.25
C SER A 59 10.88 6.69 6.65
N ARG A 60 9.68 6.08 6.74
CA ARG A 60 8.98 5.73 7.99
C ARG A 60 8.29 4.37 7.86
N VAL A 61 8.06 3.69 8.98
CA VAL A 61 7.33 2.42 9.03
C VAL A 61 6.22 2.50 10.05
N PHE A 62 4.97 2.51 9.60
CA PHE A 62 3.80 2.47 10.45
C PHE A 62 3.29 1.03 10.57
N ILE A 63 3.39 0.44 11.75
CA ILE A 63 2.65 -0.76 12.10
C ILE A 63 1.30 -0.31 12.65
N VAL A 64 0.23 -0.73 11.97
CA VAL A 64 -1.14 -0.37 12.37
C VAL A 64 -1.78 -1.56 13.07
N ASP A 65 -1.76 -1.54 14.40
CA ASP A 65 -2.37 -2.56 15.25
C ASP A 65 -3.89 -2.40 15.28
N ASP A 66 -4.60 -3.30 14.63
CA ASP A 66 -6.06 -3.33 14.56
C ASP A 66 -6.67 -3.93 15.85
N GLY A 67 -6.28 -3.40 17.02
CA GLY A 67 -6.80 -3.80 18.32
C GLY A 67 -6.46 -5.24 18.68
N SER A 68 -5.20 -5.66 18.54
CA SER A 68 -4.73 -7.00 18.90
C SER A 68 -4.90 -7.30 20.38
N GLU A 69 -5.18 -8.57 20.68
CA GLU A 69 -5.30 -9.13 22.02
C GLU A 69 -4.00 -9.82 22.51
N ASP A 70 -3.06 -10.05 21.59
CA ASP A 70 -1.73 -10.64 21.87
C ASP A 70 -0.65 -9.56 22.08
N GLY A 71 0.62 -9.95 22.09
CA GLY A 71 1.76 -9.06 22.27
C GLY A 71 2.12 -8.20 21.05
N THR A 72 1.29 -8.12 19.99
CA THR A 72 1.57 -7.38 18.74
C THR A 72 2.02 -5.94 19.01
N ALA A 73 1.26 -5.17 19.80
CA ALA A 73 1.61 -3.79 20.14
C ALA A 73 2.91 -3.70 20.93
N ASN A 74 3.16 -4.66 21.83
CA ASN A 74 4.36 -4.68 22.65
C ASN A 74 5.62 -4.92 21.81
N VAL A 75 5.57 -5.76 20.78
CA VAL A 75 6.68 -5.98 19.83
C VAL A 75 7.14 -4.65 19.23
N VAL A 76 6.18 -3.80 18.80
CA VAL A 76 6.49 -2.51 18.20
C VAL A 76 6.98 -1.50 19.23
N SER A 77 6.30 -1.42 20.39
CA SER A 77 6.62 -0.43 21.44
C SER A 77 7.95 -0.71 22.15
N SER A 78 8.40 -1.96 22.17
CA SER A 78 9.68 -2.36 22.76
C SER A 78 10.83 -2.42 21.74
N TYR A 79 10.58 -2.07 20.49
CA TYR A 79 11.61 -2.04 19.47
C TYR A 79 12.61 -0.89 19.72
N ASP A 80 13.90 -1.21 19.73
CA ASP A 80 15.01 -0.29 20.00
C ASP A 80 16.08 -0.26 18.89
N GLY A 81 15.75 -0.81 17.70
CA GLY A 81 16.62 -0.82 16.53
C GLY A 81 16.57 0.46 15.69
N ASP A 82 17.22 0.44 14.54
CA ASP A 82 17.44 1.62 13.68
C ASP A 82 16.30 1.95 12.71
N LEU A 83 15.29 1.06 12.55
CA LEU A 83 14.15 1.38 11.67
C LEU A 83 13.31 2.53 12.27
N PRO A 84 12.86 3.48 11.44
CA PRO A 84 11.94 4.53 11.87
C PRO A 84 10.52 3.96 12.07
N LEU A 85 10.37 3.10 13.08
CA LEU A 85 9.19 2.30 13.37
C LEU A 85 8.23 3.05 14.29
N GLU A 86 6.96 3.11 13.92
CA GLU A 86 5.91 3.80 14.66
C GLU A 86 4.67 2.92 14.79
N LEU A 87 4.05 2.96 15.97
CA LEU A 87 2.82 2.23 16.26
C LEU A 87 1.60 3.16 16.11
N VAL A 88 0.67 2.77 15.24
CA VAL A 88 -0.70 3.30 15.21
C VAL A 88 -1.60 2.23 15.78
N ARG A 89 -2.34 2.51 16.85
CA ARG A 89 -3.17 1.51 17.51
C ARG A 89 -4.64 1.88 17.50
N LEU A 90 -5.49 0.94 17.06
CA LEU A 90 -6.94 1.04 17.17
C LEU A 90 -7.42 0.42 18.50
N ASP A 91 -8.51 0.95 19.06
CA ASP A 91 -9.03 0.49 20.35
C ASP A 91 -9.53 -0.95 20.34
N HIS A 92 -10.03 -1.42 19.19
CA HIS A 92 -10.53 -2.78 18.98
C HIS A 92 -10.45 -3.16 17.50
N ASN A 93 -10.59 -4.45 17.20
CA ASN A 93 -10.56 -4.95 15.82
C ASN A 93 -11.73 -4.38 15.00
N GLN A 94 -11.40 -3.58 13.99
CA GLN A 94 -12.31 -2.97 13.04
C GLN A 94 -12.11 -3.50 11.61
N GLY A 95 -11.10 -4.33 11.42
CA GLY A 95 -10.74 -4.93 10.16
C GLY A 95 -9.73 -4.11 9.33
N PRO A 96 -9.13 -4.75 8.31
CA PRO A 96 -8.03 -4.15 7.54
C PRO A 96 -8.39 -2.82 6.87
N GLY A 97 -9.65 -2.58 6.55
CA GLY A 97 -10.07 -1.30 5.98
C GLY A 97 -9.90 -0.12 6.95
N ALA A 98 -10.25 -0.30 8.22
CA ALA A 98 -10.03 0.70 9.25
C ALA A 98 -8.54 0.90 9.52
N ALA A 99 -7.78 -0.19 9.58
CA ALA A 99 -6.33 -0.12 9.74
C ALA A 99 -5.66 0.64 8.58
N PHE A 100 -6.09 0.43 7.33
CA PHE A 100 -5.56 1.21 6.21
C PHE A 100 -5.95 2.68 6.27
N ARG A 101 -7.18 3.03 6.69
CA ARG A 101 -7.55 4.45 6.88
C ARG A 101 -6.63 5.12 7.89
N ALA A 102 -6.46 4.52 9.07
CA ALA A 102 -5.60 5.06 10.11
C ALA A 102 -4.13 5.17 9.66
N GLY A 103 -3.61 4.11 9.03
CA GLY A 103 -2.24 4.08 8.55
C GLY A 103 -1.97 5.06 7.41
N PHE A 104 -2.89 5.20 6.45
CA PHE A 104 -2.75 6.20 5.39
C PHE A 104 -2.88 7.62 5.93
N ALA A 105 -3.77 7.89 6.90
CA ALA A 105 -3.86 9.18 7.53
C ALA A 105 -2.50 9.56 8.19
N ALA A 106 -1.94 8.68 9.02
CA ALA A 106 -0.65 8.89 9.65
C ALA A 106 0.49 9.04 8.62
N ALA A 107 0.52 8.20 7.58
CA ALA A 107 1.54 8.26 6.54
C ALA A 107 1.48 9.55 5.71
N LEU A 108 0.29 10.08 5.45
CA LEU A 108 0.10 11.26 4.60
C LEU A 108 0.22 12.59 5.34
N GLU A 109 0.23 12.60 6.67
CA GLU A 109 0.28 13.82 7.48
C GLU A 109 1.51 14.66 7.15
N ASP A 110 2.71 14.04 7.20
CA ASP A 110 3.99 14.75 7.03
C ASP A 110 4.85 14.23 5.86
N CYS A 111 4.32 13.42 4.96
CA CYS A 111 5.13 12.94 3.85
C CYS A 111 5.10 13.88 2.64
N PRO A 112 6.22 14.04 1.89
CA PRO A 112 6.22 14.81 0.65
C PRO A 112 5.30 14.22 -0.42
N HIS A 113 4.96 15.02 -1.43
CA HIS A 113 4.09 14.58 -2.54
C HIS A 113 4.69 13.42 -3.34
N GLU A 114 6.00 13.38 -3.45
CA GLU A 114 6.78 12.40 -4.19
C GLU A 114 6.99 11.10 -3.39
N ALA A 115 6.62 11.07 -2.10
CA ALA A 115 6.76 9.89 -1.26
C ALA A 115 6.03 8.69 -1.84
N ARG A 116 6.56 7.51 -1.57
CA ARG A 116 5.96 6.25 -1.95
C ARG A 116 5.38 5.57 -0.72
N ILE A 117 4.08 5.36 -0.72
CA ILE A 117 3.39 4.63 0.34
C ILE A 117 3.38 3.16 -0.02
N ILE A 118 3.99 2.33 0.81
CA ILE A 118 4.16 0.90 0.59
C ILE A 118 3.29 0.16 1.58
N THR A 119 2.39 -0.66 1.08
CA THR A 119 1.57 -1.55 1.92
C THR A 119 2.01 -2.98 1.74
N LEU A 120 2.02 -3.76 2.82
CA LEU A 120 2.31 -5.20 2.79
C LEU A 120 1.65 -5.91 3.97
N GLU A 121 1.65 -7.24 3.90
CA GLU A 121 1.12 -8.09 4.97
C GLU A 121 2.12 -8.21 6.13
N ALA A 122 1.62 -8.13 7.39
CA ALA A 122 2.45 -8.32 8.58
C ALA A 122 2.92 -9.78 8.78
N ASP A 123 2.33 -10.72 8.06
CA ASP A 123 2.54 -12.17 8.19
C ASP A 123 3.74 -12.73 7.40
N THR A 124 4.61 -11.87 6.91
CA THR A 124 5.84 -12.19 6.15
C THR A 124 5.63 -12.89 4.80
N THR A 125 4.40 -12.95 4.28
CA THR A 125 4.12 -13.58 2.98
C THR A 125 4.48 -12.71 1.78
N SER A 126 4.67 -11.40 1.99
CA SER A 126 5.11 -10.45 0.96
C SER A 126 6.60 -10.64 0.67
N ASP A 127 6.95 -10.90 -0.59
CA ASP A 127 8.34 -11.03 -1.04
C ASP A 127 8.98 -9.63 -1.18
N LEU A 128 9.74 -9.23 -0.16
CA LEU A 128 10.44 -7.93 -0.15
C LEU A 128 11.52 -7.80 -1.24
N ASP A 129 12.02 -8.89 -1.79
CA ASP A 129 12.99 -8.85 -2.90
C ASP A 129 12.35 -8.39 -4.22
N ALA A 130 11.01 -8.41 -4.30
CA ALA A 130 10.28 -7.81 -5.41
C ALA A 130 10.12 -6.29 -5.29
N LEU A 131 10.27 -5.71 -4.09
CA LEU A 131 10.01 -4.29 -3.84
C LEU A 131 10.88 -3.34 -4.67
N PRO A 132 12.18 -3.57 -4.89
CA PRO A 132 12.99 -2.73 -5.77
C PRO A 132 12.40 -2.61 -7.19
N ARG A 133 11.93 -3.72 -7.78
CA ARG A 133 11.27 -3.73 -9.11
C ARG A 133 9.94 -2.97 -9.10
N MET A 134 9.20 -3.03 -7.99
CA MET A 134 7.97 -2.26 -7.84
C MET A 134 8.24 -0.76 -7.72
N LEU A 135 9.29 -0.37 -6.98
CA LEU A 135 9.74 1.02 -6.85
C LEU A 135 10.27 1.57 -8.18
N GLU A 136 11.01 0.77 -8.95
CA GLU A 136 11.43 1.11 -10.31
C GLU A 136 10.21 1.37 -11.22
N ARG A 137 9.19 0.51 -11.13
CA ARG A 137 7.97 0.67 -11.90
C ARG A 137 7.21 1.95 -11.53
N ALA A 138 7.20 2.30 -10.23
CA ALA A 138 6.67 3.57 -9.76
C ALA A 138 7.48 4.77 -10.26
N ALA A 139 8.82 4.66 -10.30
CA ALA A 139 9.70 5.70 -10.82
C ALA A 139 9.52 5.94 -12.33
N THR A 140 9.10 4.94 -13.11
CA THR A 140 8.84 5.02 -14.55
C THR A 140 7.43 5.47 -14.91
N GLY A 141 6.66 6.00 -13.96
CA GLY A 141 5.40 6.69 -14.21
C GLY A 141 4.13 5.96 -13.78
N ALA A 142 4.22 4.75 -13.20
CA ALA A 142 3.07 4.12 -12.56
C ALA A 142 2.80 4.78 -11.21
N GLU A 143 1.55 5.17 -10.95
CA GLU A 143 1.14 5.83 -9.70
C GLU A 143 0.66 4.83 -8.65
N LEU A 144 0.29 3.64 -9.10
CA LEU A 144 -0.09 2.50 -8.28
C LEU A 144 0.52 1.22 -8.86
N VAL A 145 1.41 0.58 -8.10
CA VAL A 145 2.02 -0.68 -8.50
C VAL A 145 1.52 -1.81 -7.61
N LEU A 146 1.01 -2.86 -8.22
CA LEU A 146 0.46 -4.03 -7.55
C LEU A 146 1.43 -5.20 -7.64
N ALA A 147 1.66 -5.91 -6.54
CA ALA A 147 2.28 -7.23 -6.59
C ALA A 147 1.26 -8.23 -7.16
N ALA A 148 1.52 -8.71 -8.38
CA ALA A 148 0.70 -9.71 -9.04
C ALA A 148 1.17 -11.11 -8.62
N TRP A 149 0.42 -11.75 -7.73
CA TRP A 149 0.78 -13.05 -7.18
C TRP A 149 0.86 -14.14 -8.24
N VAL A 150 2.01 -14.77 -8.36
CA VAL A 150 2.19 -16.03 -9.07
C VAL A 150 1.98 -17.15 -8.05
N MET A 151 0.81 -17.82 -8.09
CA MET A 151 0.48 -18.88 -7.16
C MET A 151 1.24 -20.16 -7.50
N ARG A 152 2.24 -20.50 -6.69
CA ARG A 152 2.91 -21.81 -6.71
C ARG A 152 2.41 -22.64 -5.52
N ASN A 153 2.18 -23.94 -5.71
CA ASN A 153 1.82 -24.89 -4.65
C ASN A 153 0.50 -24.64 -3.90
N VAL A 154 -0.53 -24.16 -4.59
CA VAL A 154 -1.89 -23.96 -4.02
C VAL A 154 -2.81 -25.07 -4.53
N SER A 155 -3.70 -25.61 -3.66
CA SER A 155 -4.67 -26.61 -4.09
C SER A 155 -5.55 -26.09 -5.23
N TYR A 156 -5.88 -26.98 -6.18
CA TYR A 156 -6.68 -26.65 -7.37
C TYR A 156 -8.00 -25.94 -7.03
N LEU A 157 -8.73 -26.45 -6.04
CA LEU A 157 -10.00 -25.86 -5.61
C LEU A 157 -9.84 -24.42 -5.09
N ARG A 158 -8.81 -24.17 -4.25
CA ARG A 158 -8.52 -22.83 -3.72
C ARG A 158 -8.10 -21.87 -4.83
N ARG A 159 -7.35 -22.34 -5.81
CA ARG A 159 -6.96 -21.57 -6.99
C ARG A 159 -8.18 -21.15 -7.80
N VAL A 160 -9.08 -22.10 -8.15
CA VAL A 160 -10.31 -21.82 -8.92
C VAL A 160 -11.22 -20.84 -8.20
N LEU A 161 -11.41 -20.99 -6.87
CA LEU A 161 -12.23 -20.06 -6.08
C LEU A 161 -11.62 -18.65 -6.04
N SER A 162 -10.30 -18.55 -5.86
CA SER A 162 -9.59 -17.26 -5.82
C SER A 162 -9.62 -16.57 -7.18
N GLU A 163 -9.36 -17.32 -8.27
CA GLU A 163 -9.39 -16.78 -9.63
C GLU A 163 -10.82 -16.36 -10.01
N GLY A 164 -11.82 -17.17 -9.68
CA GLY A 164 -13.24 -16.84 -9.92
C GLY A 164 -13.69 -15.58 -9.19
N ALA A 165 -13.35 -15.45 -7.91
CA ALA A 165 -13.62 -14.25 -7.13
C ALA A 165 -12.90 -13.01 -7.71
N GLY A 166 -11.65 -13.15 -8.14
CA GLY A 166 -10.89 -12.10 -8.79
C GLY A 166 -11.48 -11.67 -10.12
N ILE A 167 -11.91 -12.61 -10.98
CA ILE A 167 -12.59 -12.33 -12.26
C ILE A 167 -13.90 -11.57 -12.01
N PHE A 168 -14.69 -12.04 -11.03
CA PHE A 168 -15.95 -11.39 -10.68
C PHE A 168 -15.70 -9.94 -10.19
N ALA A 169 -14.78 -9.74 -9.26
CA ALA A 169 -14.46 -8.42 -8.74
C ALA A 169 -14.00 -7.47 -9.86
N ARG A 170 -13.11 -7.92 -10.74
CA ARG A 170 -12.63 -7.11 -11.87
C ARG A 170 -13.75 -6.66 -12.79
N ARG A 171 -14.61 -7.62 -13.24
CA ARG A 171 -15.74 -7.28 -14.12
C ARG A 171 -16.76 -6.38 -13.45
N ALA A 172 -17.06 -6.64 -12.18
CA ALA A 172 -18.04 -5.87 -11.42
C ALA A 172 -17.56 -4.43 -11.15
N LEU A 173 -16.26 -4.23 -10.97
CA LEU A 173 -15.66 -2.93 -10.64
C LEU A 173 -15.07 -2.22 -11.88
N GLY A 174 -15.05 -2.87 -13.05
CA GLY A 174 -14.47 -2.31 -14.28
C GLY A 174 -12.94 -2.19 -14.21
N LEU A 175 -12.25 -3.14 -13.56
CA LEU A 175 -10.80 -3.13 -13.37
C LEU A 175 -10.10 -3.94 -14.47
N GLU A 176 -9.05 -3.38 -15.05
CA GLU A 176 -8.17 -4.06 -16.00
C GLU A 176 -7.06 -4.88 -15.27
N ALA A 177 -6.67 -4.45 -14.07
CA ALA A 177 -5.66 -5.12 -13.26
C ALA A 177 -6.02 -6.58 -12.99
N LYS A 178 -5.08 -7.50 -13.19
CA LYS A 178 -5.28 -8.95 -12.98
C LYS A 178 -5.39 -9.30 -11.50
N THR A 179 -4.66 -8.56 -10.64
CA THR A 179 -4.57 -8.81 -9.20
C THR A 179 -5.32 -7.73 -8.41
N VAL A 180 -6.45 -8.10 -7.82
CA VAL A 180 -7.24 -7.20 -6.96
C VAL A 180 -7.06 -7.50 -5.47
N SER A 181 -6.48 -8.65 -5.14
CA SER A 181 -6.47 -9.22 -3.78
C SER A 181 -5.16 -9.07 -3.00
N SER A 182 -4.09 -8.50 -3.58
CA SER A 182 -2.83 -8.26 -2.89
C SER A 182 -2.90 -7.02 -2.01
N PHE A 183 -2.34 -7.09 -0.80
CA PHE A 183 -2.01 -5.93 0.02
C PHE A 183 -0.63 -5.36 -0.32
N PHE A 184 0.24 -6.14 -0.94
CA PHE A 184 1.56 -5.67 -1.32
C PHE A 184 1.47 -4.74 -2.53
N ARG A 185 1.58 -3.43 -2.26
CA ARG A 185 1.40 -2.36 -3.25
C ARG A 185 2.33 -1.19 -2.97
N VAL A 186 2.64 -0.44 -4.02
CA VAL A 186 3.30 0.86 -3.94
C VAL A 186 2.37 1.90 -4.52
N TYR A 187 2.05 2.93 -3.74
CA TYR A 187 1.25 4.09 -4.16
C TYR A 187 2.15 5.33 -4.19
N HIS A 188 1.95 6.22 -5.13
CA HIS A 188 2.40 7.59 -4.96
C HIS A 188 1.53 8.27 -3.89
N ALA A 189 2.15 9.04 -2.99
CA ALA A 189 1.41 9.77 -1.96
C ALA A 189 0.37 10.74 -2.57
N SER A 190 0.71 11.34 -3.71
CA SER A 190 -0.18 12.23 -4.46
C SER A 190 -1.49 11.56 -4.88
N VAL A 191 -1.46 10.30 -5.34
CA VAL A 191 -2.68 9.60 -5.79
C VAL A 191 -3.57 9.21 -4.61
N LEU A 192 -2.99 8.87 -3.46
CA LEU A 192 -3.75 8.64 -2.24
C LEU A 192 -4.39 9.92 -1.70
N ARG A 193 -3.63 11.03 -1.69
CA ARG A 193 -4.18 12.36 -1.30
C ARG A 193 -5.35 12.76 -2.21
N GLU A 194 -5.22 12.57 -3.51
CA GLU A 194 -6.31 12.83 -4.44
C GLU A 194 -7.52 11.93 -4.16
N GLY A 195 -7.29 10.65 -3.85
CA GLY A 195 -8.32 9.71 -3.43
C GLY A 195 -9.08 10.22 -2.19
N PHE A 196 -8.37 10.61 -1.13
CA PHE A 196 -8.98 11.16 0.08
C PHE A 196 -9.65 12.52 -0.17
N ARG A 197 -9.09 13.36 -1.02
CA ARG A 197 -9.69 14.65 -1.40
C ARG A 197 -11.05 14.47 -2.09
N GLN A 198 -11.17 13.47 -2.97
CA GLN A 198 -12.39 13.22 -3.75
C GLN A 198 -13.45 12.43 -2.98
N TYR A 199 -13.03 11.45 -2.21
CA TYR A 199 -13.94 10.51 -1.56
C TYR A 199 -14.03 10.70 -0.03
N GLY A 200 -13.11 11.45 0.59
CA GLY A 200 -13.05 11.54 2.06
C GLY A 200 -12.96 10.15 2.69
N ASP A 201 -13.73 9.94 3.75
CA ASP A 201 -13.83 8.66 4.44
C ASP A 201 -14.41 7.54 3.56
N GLU A 202 -15.11 7.89 2.49
CA GLU A 202 -15.66 6.92 1.55
C GLU A 202 -14.60 6.28 0.66
N LEU A 203 -13.36 6.76 0.63
CA LEU A 203 -12.28 6.09 -0.11
C LEU A 203 -12.15 4.63 0.31
N ILE A 204 -12.35 4.35 1.61
CA ILE A 204 -12.27 3.01 2.19
C ILE A 204 -13.51 2.76 3.07
N GLN A 205 -14.61 2.30 2.50
CA GLN A 205 -15.84 1.96 3.22
C GLN A 205 -15.87 0.50 3.68
N GLU A 206 -15.24 -0.39 2.89
CA GLU A 206 -15.16 -1.81 3.22
C GLU A 206 -14.18 -2.04 4.36
N GLN A 207 -14.67 -2.53 5.49
CA GLN A 207 -13.84 -2.82 6.66
C GLN A 207 -12.99 -4.08 6.47
N GLY A 208 -13.52 -5.07 5.75
CA GLY A 208 -12.85 -6.36 5.52
C GLY A 208 -11.85 -6.34 4.37
N PHE A 209 -11.41 -7.54 3.96
CA PHE A 209 -10.39 -7.74 2.92
C PHE A 209 -10.79 -7.23 1.52
N ALA A 210 -12.04 -6.87 1.30
CA ALA A 210 -12.48 -6.23 0.06
C ALA A 210 -12.02 -4.77 -0.09
N CYS A 211 -11.59 -4.12 0.99
CA CYS A 211 -11.11 -2.72 0.98
C CYS A 211 -10.02 -2.48 -0.08
N LYS A 212 -9.14 -3.46 -0.30
CA LYS A 212 -8.07 -3.35 -1.30
C LYS A 212 -8.57 -3.27 -2.73
N ALA A 213 -9.67 -3.96 -3.06
CA ALA A 213 -10.29 -3.83 -4.38
C ALA A 213 -11.08 -2.52 -4.50
N GLU A 214 -11.66 -2.05 -3.39
CA GLU A 214 -12.33 -0.75 -3.32
C GLU A 214 -11.36 0.41 -3.57
N ILE A 215 -10.25 0.45 -2.84
CA ILE A 215 -9.20 1.45 -3.03
C ILE A 215 -8.71 1.45 -4.48
N LEU A 216 -8.38 0.27 -5.02
CA LEU A 216 -7.94 0.13 -6.41
C LEU A 216 -8.97 0.68 -7.39
N ALA A 217 -10.24 0.31 -7.24
CA ALA A 217 -11.31 0.76 -8.13
C ALA A 217 -11.50 2.27 -8.11
N LYS A 218 -11.50 2.88 -6.92
CA LYS A 218 -11.69 4.33 -6.75
C LYS A 218 -10.51 5.11 -7.30
N LEU A 219 -9.27 4.70 -7.02
CA LEU A 219 -8.08 5.36 -7.56
C LEU A 219 -7.97 5.20 -9.08
N THR A 220 -8.31 4.02 -9.64
CA THR A 220 -8.34 3.83 -11.09
C THR A 220 -9.36 4.74 -11.78
N ARG A 221 -10.52 4.99 -11.16
CA ARG A 221 -11.53 5.94 -11.68
C ARG A 221 -11.05 7.39 -11.68
N LEU A 222 -10.19 7.75 -10.76
CA LEU A 222 -9.51 9.05 -10.75
C LEU A 222 -8.40 9.15 -11.80
N GLY A 223 -8.20 8.11 -12.61
CA GLY A 223 -7.22 8.08 -13.68
C GLY A 223 -5.82 7.62 -13.23
N ALA A 224 -5.69 7.02 -12.04
CA ALA A 224 -4.40 6.50 -11.58
C ALA A 224 -3.81 5.48 -12.57
N ARG A 225 -2.58 5.70 -12.97
CA ARG A 225 -1.83 4.77 -13.83
C ARG A 225 -1.37 3.55 -13.02
N VAL A 226 -2.02 2.41 -13.30
CA VAL A 226 -1.78 1.16 -12.58
C VAL A 226 -0.79 0.28 -13.35
N ALA A 227 0.17 -0.31 -12.63
CA ALA A 227 1.06 -1.33 -13.16
C ALA A 227 1.08 -2.57 -12.26
N GLU A 228 1.44 -3.70 -12.81
CA GLU A 228 1.58 -4.97 -12.09
C GLU A 228 3.01 -5.51 -12.22
N VAL A 229 3.54 -5.99 -11.11
CA VAL A 229 4.84 -6.67 -11.05
C VAL A 229 4.60 -8.11 -10.59
N PRO A 230 5.01 -9.13 -11.38
CA PRO A 230 4.90 -10.51 -10.95
C PRO A 230 5.74 -10.78 -9.70
N VAL A 231 5.12 -11.38 -8.68
CA VAL A 231 5.73 -11.68 -7.38
C VAL A 231 5.34 -13.08 -6.94
N ASP A 232 6.29 -13.86 -6.48
CA ASP A 232 6.02 -15.18 -5.94
C ASP A 232 5.37 -15.06 -4.54
N LEU A 233 4.23 -15.72 -4.34
CA LEU A 233 3.57 -15.78 -3.05
C LEU A 233 4.06 -17.01 -2.28
N ASP A 234 4.84 -16.79 -1.23
CA ASP A 234 5.27 -17.86 -0.33
C ASP A 234 4.46 -17.85 0.98
N THR A 235 3.39 -18.65 0.99
CA THR A 235 2.55 -18.80 2.18
C THR A 235 3.17 -19.66 3.29
N SER A 236 4.31 -20.32 3.03
CA SER A 236 5.00 -21.14 4.03
C SER A 236 5.72 -20.30 5.09
N ARG A 237 6.01 -19.05 4.79
CA ARG A 237 6.66 -18.10 5.71
C ARG A 237 5.75 -17.65 6.86
N ARG A 238 4.43 -17.72 6.69
CA ARG A 238 3.46 -17.32 7.71
C ARG A 238 3.45 -18.29 8.88
N ILE A 239 3.50 -17.75 10.10
CA ILE A 239 3.19 -18.49 11.31
C ILE A 239 1.69 -18.33 11.59
N GLY A 240 0.97 -19.46 11.72
CA GLY A 240 -0.46 -19.46 11.98
C GLY A 240 -1.34 -19.59 10.73
N LYS A 241 -2.66 -19.41 10.92
CA LYS A 241 -3.66 -19.59 9.87
C LYS A 241 -4.01 -18.26 9.20
N SER A 242 -4.41 -18.32 7.92
CA SER A 242 -4.96 -17.16 7.22
C SER A 242 -6.21 -16.65 7.92
N LYS A 243 -6.24 -15.36 8.24
CA LYS A 243 -7.37 -14.67 8.89
C LYS A 243 -8.45 -14.22 7.89
N MET A 244 -8.24 -14.43 6.58
CA MET A 244 -9.19 -13.98 5.54
C MET A 244 -10.43 -14.88 5.46
N PRO A 245 -11.64 -14.37 5.78
CA PRO A 245 -12.89 -15.11 5.63
C PRO A 245 -13.37 -15.05 4.15
N VAL A 246 -13.05 -16.08 3.37
CA VAL A 246 -13.26 -16.11 1.91
C VAL A 246 -14.71 -15.79 1.52
N LEU A 247 -15.70 -16.44 2.14
CA LEU A 247 -17.13 -16.22 1.82
C LEU A 247 -17.57 -14.78 2.12
N ARG A 248 -17.16 -14.21 3.25
CA ARG A 248 -17.47 -12.82 3.59
C ARG A 248 -16.84 -11.85 2.59
N THR A 249 -15.64 -12.15 2.12
CA THR A 249 -14.94 -11.34 1.11
C THR A 249 -15.67 -11.37 -0.24
N ILE A 250 -16.15 -12.53 -0.68
CA ILE A 250 -16.94 -12.66 -1.92
C ILE A 250 -18.26 -11.87 -1.81
N LEU A 251 -18.96 -11.96 -0.68
CA LEU A 251 -20.18 -11.19 -0.42
C LEU A 251 -19.90 -9.68 -0.39
N ALA A 252 -18.76 -9.26 0.14
CA ALA A 252 -18.36 -7.85 0.13
C ALA A 252 -18.11 -7.35 -1.30
N TYR A 253 -17.46 -8.14 -2.16
CA TYR A 253 -17.30 -7.80 -3.59
C TYR A 253 -18.65 -7.64 -4.29
N TRP A 254 -19.62 -8.51 -3.99
CA TRP A 254 -20.96 -8.41 -4.56
C TRP A 254 -21.69 -7.13 -4.09
N ARG A 255 -21.70 -6.85 -2.78
CA ARG A 255 -22.28 -5.61 -2.24
C ARG A 255 -21.66 -4.36 -2.85
N MET A 256 -20.33 -4.35 -2.96
CA MET A 256 -19.60 -3.26 -3.58
C MET A 256 -20.01 -3.08 -5.06
N ALA A 257 -20.15 -4.16 -5.82
CA ALA A 257 -20.59 -4.13 -7.22
C ALA A 257 -22.00 -3.56 -7.38
N VAL A 258 -22.91 -3.91 -6.47
CA VAL A 258 -24.29 -3.37 -6.47
C VAL A 258 -24.28 -1.88 -6.14
N ARG A 259 -23.57 -1.46 -5.09
CA ARG A 259 -23.43 -0.05 -4.70
C ARG A 259 -22.90 0.80 -5.85
N GLU A 260 -21.89 0.31 -6.54
CA GLU A 260 -21.27 1.00 -7.66
C GLU A 260 -22.21 1.13 -8.89
N ARG A 261 -23.04 0.13 -9.15
CA ARG A 261 -24.05 0.22 -10.22
C ARG A 261 -25.11 1.26 -9.91
N VAL A 262 -25.60 1.28 -8.67
CA VAL A 262 -26.59 2.26 -8.22
C VAL A 262 -26.03 3.68 -8.33
N ALA A 263 -24.79 3.90 -7.88
CA ALA A 263 -24.15 5.21 -7.95
C ALA A 263 -24.00 5.72 -9.41
N ARG A 264 -23.69 4.82 -10.37
CA ARG A 264 -23.62 5.18 -11.80
C ARG A 264 -24.98 5.57 -12.36
N SER A 265 -26.02 4.79 -12.08
CA SER A 265 -27.38 5.09 -12.56
C SER A 265 -27.91 6.42 -12.01
N SER A 266 -27.49 6.82 -10.80
CA SER A 266 -27.88 8.10 -10.19
C SER A 266 -27.09 9.31 -10.74
N ALA A 267 -25.93 9.08 -11.35
CA ALA A 267 -25.09 10.12 -11.95
C ALA A 267 -25.48 10.39 -13.44
N GLU A 268 -26.16 9.44 -14.09
CA GLU A 268 -26.63 9.52 -15.47
C GLU A 268 -28.09 10.04 -15.58
N ALA A 269 -28.81 10.14 -14.46
CA ALA A 269 -30.18 10.63 -14.37
C ALA A 269 -30.23 12.08 -13.89
#